data_e9b1567dd9bc069ab939bcb6d0887197
#
_entry.id   e9b1567dd9bc069ab939bcb6d0887197
#
_cell.length_a   1.000
_cell.length_b   1.000
_cell.length_c   1.000
_cell.angle_alpha   90.00
_cell.angle_beta   90.00
_cell.angle_gamma   90.00
#
_symmetry.space_group_name_H-M   'P 1'
#
loop_
_entity.id
_entity.type
_entity.pdbx_description
1 polymer ?
#
loop_
_entity_poly.entity_id
_entity_poly.type
_entity_poly.pdbx_seq_one_letter_code
_entity_poly.pdbx_strand_id
1 'polypeptide(L)'
;MFEALDRLGFTEGNILEPSCGTGNFFGLLPDSMAKSKLHGIEIDSLTGRIAKQLYQKANIAIEGFEKTKLPDDHFDVVLGNVPFGDFKVNDSRYNAQKFLIHDFFFAKALDKVRAGGVVMFITSKGTMDKASPEVRKYIAQRAAVSYTHLRAHE
;
A
#
# COMPACT_ATOMS: atom_id res chain seq x y z
N MET A 1 2.35 -12.50 1.06
CA MET A 1 3.01 -11.24 1.46
C MET A 1 3.81 -11.39 2.73
N PHE A 2 3.23 -11.81 3.85
CA PHE A 2 3.95 -11.90 5.13
C PHE A 2 5.12 -12.90 5.11
N GLU A 3 4.98 -14.04 4.43
CA GLU A 3 6.11 -14.97 4.23
C GLU A 3 7.29 -14.29 3.49
N ALA A 4 7.01 -13.43 2.52
CA ALA A 4 8.07 -12.69 1.84
C ALA A 4 8.72 -11.66 2.77
N LEU A 5 7.95 -10.98 3.63
CA LEU A 5 8.50 -10.06 4.62
C LEU A 5 9.38 -10.78 5.65
N ASP A 6 8.95 -11.96 6.10
CA ASP A 6 9.73 -12.81 7.00
C ASP A 6 11.07 -13.21 6.37
N ARG A 7 11.07 -13.65 5.11
CA ARG A 7 12.30 -13.95 4.35
C ARG A 7 13.21 -12.73 4.13
N LEU A 8 12.66 -11.52 4.12
CA LEU A 8 13.42 -10.27 4.09
C LEU A 8 13.93 -9.84 5.46
N GLY A 9 13.62 -10.61 6.52
CA GLY A 9 14.07 -10.35 7.88
C GLY A 9 13.22 -9.34 8.66
N PHE A 10 12.03 -9.00 8.17
CA PHE A 10 11.12 -8.11 8.90
C PHE A 10 10.47 -8.87 10.07
N THR A 11 10.57 -8.31 11.27
CA THR A 11 10.01 -8.88 12.50
C THR A 11 8.96 -7.97 13.14
N GLU A 12 9.24 -6.67 13.21
CA GLU A 12 8.30 -5.69 13.78
C GLU A 12 8.57 -4.29 13.24
N GLY A 13 7.56 -3.43 13.21
CA GLY A 13 7.67 -2.05 12.76
C GLY A 13 6.32 -1.40 12.50
N ASN A 14 6.34 -0.27 11.81
CA ASN A 14 5.12 0.42 11.38
C ASN A 14 4.68 -0.13 10.03
N ILE A 15 3.48 -0.73 9.99
CA ILE A 15 2.87 -1.28 8.77
C ILE A 15 1.71 -0.39 8.35
N LEU A 16 1.70 0.06 7.10
CA LEU A 16 0.60 0.82 6.49
C LEU A 16 -0.12 -0.03 5.44
N GLU A 17 -1.44 -0.09 5.53
CA GLU A 17 -2.33 -0.60 4.50
C GLU A 17 -3.22 0.55 3.97
N PRO A 18 -2.91 1.14 2.79
CA PRO A 18 -3.55 2.37 2.33
C PRO A 18 -4.96 2.18 1.72
N SER A 19 -5.46 0.96 1.66
CA SER A 19 -6.83 0.59 1.29
C SER A 19 -7.23 -0.69 2.03
N CYS A 20 -7.39 -0.57 3.36
CA CYS A 20 -7.41 -1.74 4.23
C CYS A 20 -8.72 -2.54 4.19
N GLY A 21 -9.78 -2.00 3.61
CA GLY A 21 -11.08 -2.66 3.65
C GLY A 21 -11.50 -2.94 5.09
N THR A 22 -11.95 -4.17 5.34
CA THR A 22 -12.25 -4.65 6.70
C THR A 22 -11.01 -5.10 7.48
N GLY A 23 -9.79 -4.95 6.93
CA GLY A 23 -8.53 -5.31 7.59
C GLY A 23 -8.10 -6.76 7.39
N ASN A 24 -8.36 -7.35 6.22
CA ASN A 24 -8.01 -8.75 5.96
C ASN A 24 -6.51 -9.03 6.14
N PHE A 25 -5.64 -8.13 5.70
CA PHE A 25 -4.19 -8.29 5.93
C PHE A 25 -3.83 -8.18 7.40
N PHE A 26 -4.50 -7.32 8.17
CA PHE A 26 -4.28 -7.25 9.63
C PHE A 26 -4.64 -8.56 10.32
N GLY A 27 -5.73 -9.21 9.89
CA GLY A 27 -6.15 -10.51 10.41
C GLY A 27 -5.22 -11.68 10.04
N LEU A 28 -4.38 -11.51 9.02
CA LEU A 28 -3.40 -12.49 8.57
C LEU A 28 -1.99 -12.21 9.10
N LEU A 29 -1.83 -11.19 9.95
CA LEU A 29 -0.52 -10.86 10.51
C LEU A 29 0.00 -12.05 11.34
N PRO A 30 1.20 -12.58 11.04
CA PRO A 30 1.74 -13.71 11.79
C PRO A 30 2.18 -13.28 13.20
N ASP A 31 2.20 -14.24 14.14
CA ASP A 31 2.59 -14.00 15.53
C ASP A 31 4.01 -13.43 15.65
N SER A 32 4.91 -13.80 14.73
CA SER A 32 6.27 -13.26 14.65
C SER A 32 6.32 -11.74 14.42
N MET A 33 5.23 -11.16 13.88
CA MET A 33 5.09 -9.73 13.57
C MET A 33 4.04 -9.03 14.46
N ALA A 34 3.50 -9.71 15.47
CA ALA A 34 2.37 -9.23 16.29
C ALA A 34 2.65 -7.94 17.08
N LYS A 35 3.92 -7.58 17.28
CA LYS A 35 4.33 -6.33 17.93
C LYS A 35 4.29 -5.11 16.99
N SER A 36 4.06 -5.31 15.70
CA SER A 36 3.98 -4.23 14.73
C SER A 36 2.82 -3.29 15.00
N LYS A 37 3.03 -2.01 14.69
CA LYS A 37 1.99 -0.98 14.76
C LYS A 37 1.27 -0.92 13.42
N LEU A 38 -0.02 -1.19 13.43
CA LEU A 38 -0.86 -1.25 12.23
C LEU A 38 -1.52 0.09 11.97
N HIS A 39 -1.44 0.56 10.74
CA HIS A 39 -2.08 1.77 10.23
C HIS A 39 -2.90 1.41 8.99
N GLY A 40 -4.18 1.73 9.01
CA GLY A 40 -5.10 1.46 7.90
C GLY A 40 -5.73 2.74 7.38
N ILE A 41 -5.91 2.83 6.08
CA ILE A 41 -6.71 3.87 5.44
C ILE A 41 -7.85 3.17 4.69
N GLU A 42 -9.07 3.64 4.87
CA GLU A 42 -10.23 3.12 4.16
C GLU A 42 -11.17 4.27 3.82
N ILE A 43 -11.53 4.37 2.55
CA ILE A 43 -12.40 5.47 2.07
C ILE A 43 -13.87 5.21 2.38
N ASP A 44 -14.32 3.95 2.38
CA ASP A 44 -15.69 3.59 2.69
C ASP A 44 -15.94 3.64 4.20
N SER A 45 -16.92 4.42 4.61
CA SER A 45 -17.19 4.68 6.01
C SER A 45 -17.71 3.46 6.78
N LEU A 46 -18.50 2.60 6.14
CA LEU A 46 -19.02 1.39 6.77
C LEU A 46 -17.91 0.38 6.97
N THR A 47 -17.17 0.11 5.91
CA THR A 47 -16.05 -0.82 5.89
C THR A 47 -14.95 -0.39 6.88
N GLY A 48 -14.59 0.89 6.90
CA GLY A 48 -13.60 1.41 7.84
C GLY A 48 -14.05 1.35 9.30
N ARG A 49 -15.34 1.52 9.57
CA ARG A 49 -15.91 1.33 10.93
C ARG A 49 -15.86 -0.12 11.36
N ILE A 50 -16.11 -1.06 10.47
CA ILE A 50 -15.95 -2.50 10.74
C ILE A 50 -14.49 -2.80 11.09
N ALA A 51 -13.53 -2.32 10.29
CA ALA A 51 -12.11 -2.49 10.54
C ALA A 51 -11.70 -1.94 11.92
N LYS A 52 -12.18 -0.75 12.31
CA LYS A 52 -11.92 -0.17 13.65
C LYS A 52 -12.43 -1.04 14.79
N GLN A 53 -13.56 -1.69 14.62
CA GLN A 53 -14.11 -2.58 15.65
C GLN A 53 -13.33 -3.89 15.75
N LEU A 54 -12.91 -4.45 14.62
CA LEU A 54 -12.13 -5.68 14.58
C LEU A 54 -10.70 -5.49 15.10
N TYR A 55 -10.08 -4.36 14.77
CA TYR A 55 -8.65 -4.08 15.06
C TYR A 55 -8.48 -2.83 15.92
N GLN A 56 -8.97 -2.88 17.16
CA GLN A 56 -9.03 -1.73 18.08
C GLN A 56 -7.66 -1.13 18.44
N LYS A 57 -6.58 -1.91 18.27
CA LYS A 57 -5.20 -1.44 18.48
C LYS A 57 -4.58 -0.81 17.24
N ALA A 58 -5.22 -0.92 16.08
CA ALA A 58 -4.74 -0.33 14.83
C ALA A 58 -5.21 1.13 14.71
N ASN A 59 -4.37 1.96 14.10
CA ASN A 59 -4.71 3.34 13.74
C ASN A 59 -5.40 3.33 12.38
N ILE A 60 -6.74 3.38 12.34
CA ILE A 60 -7.50 3.36 11.09
C ILE A 60 -8.12 4.74 10.85
N ALA A 61 -7.77 5.36 9.71
CA ALA A 61 -8.39 6.60 9.23
C ALA A 61 -9.44 6.26 8.16
N ILE A 62 -10.60 6.93 8.26
CA ILE A 62 -11.70 6.76 7.29
C ILE A 62 -11.67 7.97 6.36
N GLU A 63 -10.87 7.88 5.34
CA GLU A 63 -10.67 8.90 4.31
C GLU A 63 -9.96 8.30 3.09
N GLY A 64 -9.97 8.98 1.96
CA GLY A 64 -9.18 8.56 0.81
C GLY A 64 -7.68 8.75 1.04
N PHE A 65 -6.87 7.83 0.52
CA PHE A 65 -5.41 7.91 0.67
C PHE A 65 -4.83 9.24 0.15
N GLU A 66 -5.45 9.83 -0.88
CA GLU A 66 -5.08 11.14 -1.43
C GLU A 66 -5.23 12.30 -0.43
N LYS A 67 -6.11 12.15 0.56
CA LYS A 67 -6.37 13.18 1.59
C LYS A 67 -5.50 13.06 2.83
N THR A 68 -4.85 11.90 3.00
CA THR A 68 -4.06 11.63 4.21
C THR A 68 -2.83 12.52 4.32
N LYS A 69 -2.53 12.96 5.55
CA LYS A 69 -1.33 13.72 5.91
C LYS A 69 -0.33 12.85 6.68
N LEU A 70 -0.08 11.65 6.18
CA LEU A 70 0.89 10.75 6.79
C LEU A 70 2.32 11.29 6.62
N PRO A 71 3.21 11.08 7.62
CA PRO A 71 4.61 11.47 7.52
C PRO A 71 5.30 10.70 6.39
N ASP A 72 6.29 11.35 5.77
CA ASP A 72 7.20 10.70 4.83
C ASP A 72 8.24 9.86 5.59
N ASP A 73 8.85 8.89 4.92
CA ASP A 73 9.94 8.05 5.45
C ASP A 73 9.65 7.42 6.84
N HIS A 74 8.40 7.07 7.09
CA HIS A 74 7.95 6.64 8.41
C HIS A 74 7.68 5.15 8.53
N PHE A 75 7.09 4.55 7.51
CA PHE A 75 6.64 3.17 7.57
C PHE A 75 7.76 2.20 7.18
N ASP A 76 7.87 1.10 7.91
CA ASP A 76 8.77 0.00 7.56
C ASP A 76 8.22 -0.80 6.39
N VAL A 77 6.91 -0.97 6.37
CA VAL A 77 6.20 -1.72 5.34
C VAL A 77 4.94 -0.96 4.92
N VAL A 78 4.72 -0.87 3.61
CA VAL A 78 3.44 -0.47 3.03
C VAL A 78 2.94 -1.63 2.18
N LEU A 79 1.81 -2.21 2.54
CA LEU A 79 1.28 -3.39 1.85
C LEU A 79 -0.22 -3.28 1.62
N GLY A 80 -0.75 -4.04 0.68
CA GLY A 80 -2.20 -4.11 0.47
C GLY A 80 -2.61 -4.57 -0.91
N ASN A 81 -3.91 -4.68 -1.10
CA ASN A 81 -4.55 -4.81 -2.40
C ASN A 81 -5.07 -3.44 -2.80
N VAL A 82 -4.36 -2.77 -3.70
CA VAL A 82 -4.69 -1.39 -4.08
C VAL A 82 -5.83 -1.33 -5.08
N PRO A 83 -6.66 -0.29 -5.04
CA PRO A 83 -7.70 -0.10 -6.05
C PRO A 83 -7.07 0.10 -7.43
N PHE A 84 -7.77 -0.37 -8.45
CA PHE A 84 -7.38 -0.20 -9.85
C PHE A 84 -8.56 0.33 -10.67
N GLY A 85 -8.24 1.09 -11.70
CA GLY A 85 -9.23 1.72 -12.56
C GLY A 85 -8.62 2.81 -13.42
N ASP A 86 -9.39 3.28 -14.41
CA ASP A 86 -8.96 4.30 -15.36
C ASP A 86 -9.35 5.72 -14.91
N PHE A 87 -9.28 5.97 -13.60
CA PHE A 87 -9.53 7.28 -13.03
C PHE A 87 -8.34 7.78 -12.21
N LYS A 88 -8.33 9.07 -11.97
CA LYS A 88 -7.29 9.77 -11.20
C LYS A 88 -7.87 10.30 -9.92
N VAL A 89 -7.02 10.46 -8.92
CA VAL A 89 -7.35 11.14 -7.66
C VAL A 89 -6.69 12.51 -7.62
N ASN A 90 -7.21 13.39 -6.80
CA ASN A 90 -6.66 14.74 -6.65
C ASN A 90 -5.80 14.81 -5.38
N ASP A 91 -4.49 14.77 -5.57
CA ASP A 91 -3.50 15.02 -4.53
C ASP A 91 -2.48 16.02 -5.11
N SER A 92 -2.37 17.20 -4.52
CA SER A 92 -1.57 18.31 -5.04
C SER A 92 -0.10 17.94 -5.28
N ARG A 93 0.45 17.02 -4.52
CA ARG A 93 1.84 16.55 -4.66
C ARG A 93 2.06 15.70 -5.91
N TYR A 94 1.02 14.98 -6.36
CA TYR A 94 1.13 14.00 -7.46
C TYR A 94 0.33 14.40 -8.72
N ASN A 95 -0.39 15.51 -8.70
CA ASN A 95 -1.24 15.94 -9.82
C ASN A 95 -0.48 16.16 -11.12
N ALA A 96 0.76 16.64 -11.03
CA ALA A 96 1.60 16.89 -12.20
C ALA A 96 1.91 15.63 -13.02
N GLN A 97 2.01 14.47 -12.37
CA GLN A 97 2.30 13.18 -13.00
C GLN A 97 1.07 12.58 -13.69
N LYS A 98 -0.13 13.05 -13.38
CA LYS A 98 -1.40 12.55 -13.93
C LYS A 98 -1.60 11.04 -13.78
N PHE A 99 -1.09 10.46 -12.69
CA PHE A 99 -1.17 9.03 -12.41
C PHE A 99 -2.61 8.52 -12.36
N LEU A 100 -2.85 7.31 -12.87
CA LEU A 100 -4.04 6.55 -12.56
C LEU A 100 -4.01 6.11 -11.09
N ILE A 101 -5.16 5.75 -10.54
CA ILE A 101 -5.28 5.46 -9.11
C ILE A 101 -4.25 4.44 -8.60
N HIS A 102 -4.07 3.34 -9.30
CA HIS A 102 -3.10 2.32 -8.89
C HIS A 102 -1.65 2.81 -8.94
N ASP A 103 -1.29 3.66 -9.91
CA ASP A 103 0.04 4.26 -10.03
C ASP A 103 0.29 5.30 -8.91
N PHE A 104 -0.75 6.08 -8.58
CA PHE A 104 -0.74 7.02 -7.47
C PHE A 104 -0.46 6.31 -6.13
N PHE A 105 -1.08 5.15 -5.90
CA PHE A 105 -0.83 4.39 -4.68
C PHE A 105 0.64 3.98 -4.55
N PHE A 106 1.30 3.53 -5.63
CA PHE A 106 2.73 3.27 -5.62
C PHE A 106 3.55 4.52 -5.34
N ALA A 107 3.26 5.62 -6.03
CA ALA A 107 4.01 6.87 -5.87
C ALA A 107 3.94 7.38 -4.43
N LYS A 108 2.74 7.46 -3.85
CA LYS A 108 2.56 7.93 -2.48
C LYS A 108 3.12 6.96 -1.45
N ALA A 109 2.96 5.64 -1.64
CA ALA A 109 3.54 4.63 -0.76
C ALA A 109 5.07 4.72 -0.68
N LEU A 110 5.74 4.97 -1.81
CA LEU A 110 7.19 5.14 -1.87
C LEU A 110 7.68 6.36 -1.08
N ASP A 111 6.89 7.42 -1.00
CA ASP A 111 7.23 8.58 -0.17
C ASP A 111 6.95 8.32 1.33
N LYS A 112 6.04 7.39 1.66
CA LYS A 112 5.68 7.07 3.05
C LYS A 112 6.56 5.98 3.67
N VAL A 113 7.11 5.09 2.86
CA VAL A 113 8.02 4.06 3.32
C VAL A 113 9.40 4.66 3.57
N ARG A 114 10.05 4.25 4.67
CA ARG A 114 11.42 4.69 4.97
C ARG A 114 12.46 4.06 4.04
N ALA A 115 13.65 4.61 4.01
CA ALA A 115 14.78 3.98 3.35
C ALA A 115 15.03 2.57 3.92
N GLY A 116 15.21 1.58 3.03
CA GLY A 116 15.33 0.18 3.39
C GLY A 116 14.02 -0.52 3.78
N GLY A 117 12.89 0.19 3.73
CA GLY A 117 11.56 -0.38 3.91
C GLY A 117 11.03 -1.06 2.65
N VAL A 118 9.84 -1.62 2.73
CA VAL A 118 9.24 -2.44 1.66
C VAL A 118 7.86 -1.92 1.29
N VAL A 119 7.61 -1.76 -0.02
CA VAL A 119 6.26 -1.57 -0.58
C VAL A 119 5.86 -2.85 -1.30
N MET A 120 4.70 -3.42 -0.93
CA MET A 120 4.24 -4.70 -1.46
C MET A 120 2.74 -4.65 -1.77
N PHE A 121 2.40 -4.50 -3.05
CA PHE A 121 1.01 -4.37 -3.49
C PHE A 121 0.56 -5.52 -4.39
N ILE A 122 -0.69 -5.93 -4.20
CA ILE A 122 -1.46 -6.66 -5.22
C ILE A 122 -2.14 -5.59 -6.08
N THR A 123 -1.93 -5.67 -7.38
CA THR A 123 -2.48 -4.72 -8.35
C THR A 123 -2.77 -5.41 -9.67
N SER A 124 -3.46 -4.73 -10.57
CA SER A 124 -3.60 -5.18 -11.95
C SER A 124 -2.27 -5.08 -12.70
N LYS A 125 -2.13 -5.82 -13.80
CA LYS A 125 -0.98 -5.72 -14.70
C LYS A 125 -0.76 -4.30 -15.27
N GLY A 126 -1.76 -3.43 -15.16
CA GLY A 126 -1.75 -2.09 -15.75
C GLY A 126 -0.67 -1.14 -15.22
N THR A 127 -0.04 -1.40 -14.08
CA THR A 127 1.09 -0.58 -13.60
C THR A 127 2.41 -0.95 -14.29
N MET A 128 2.72 -2.24 -14.36
CA MET A 128 4.03 -2.71 -14.84
C MET A 128 4.06 -2.99 -16.34
N ASP A 129 2.93 -3.32 -16.95
CA ASP A 129 2.83 -3.73 -18.37
C ASP A 129 2.30 -2.62 -19.29
N LYS A 130 2.24 -1.37 -18.83
CA LYS A 130 1.86 -0.24 -19.68
C LYS A 130 2.84 -0.04 -20.82
N ALA A 131 2.33 0.38 -21.98
CA ALA A 131 3.16 0.82 -23.10
C ALA A 131 4.02 2.04 -22.72
N SER A 132 3.45 3.01 -21.98
CA SER A 132 4.20 4.15 -21.46
C SER A 132 5.16 3.72 -20.34
N PRO A 133 6.45 4.09 -20.40
CA PRO A 133 7.44 3.73 -19.38
C PRO A 133 7.44 4.67 -18.17
N GLU A 134 6.65 5.74 -18.15
CA GLU A 134 6.76 6.84 -17.17
C GLU A 134 6.62 6.40 -15.73
N VAL A 135 5.59 5.60 -15.45
CA VAL A 135 5.34 5.08 -14.09
C VAL A 135 6.48 4.15 -13.64
N ARG A 136 6.91 3.23 -14.53
CA ARG A 136 8.02 2.32 -14.23
C ARG A 136 9.31 3.07 -13.95
N LYS A 137 9.61 4.12 -14.74
CA LYS A 137 10.77 4.99 -14.50
C LYS A 137 10.65 5.71 -13.16
N TYR A 138 9.47 6.25 -12.85
CA TYR A 138 9.22 6.94 -11.58
C TYR A 138 9.47 6.01 -10.39
N ILE A 139 8.97 4.77 -10.44
CA ILE A 139 9.16 3.77 -9.39
C ILE A 139 10.64 3.34 -9.31
N ALA A 140 11.25 2.99 -10.44
CA ALA A 140 12.64 2.49 -10.50
C ALA A 140 13.69 3.52 -10.05
N GLN A 141 13.39 4.81 -10.13
CA GLN A 141 14.26 5.87 -9.61
C GLN A 141 14.26 5.95 -8.06
N ARG A 142 13.28 5.31 -7.40
CA ARG A 142 13.05 5.39 -5.95
C ARG A 142 13.22 4.07 -5.23
N ALA A 143 13.09 2.95 -5.93
CA ALA A 143 13.14 1.62 -5.34
C ALA A 143 13.68 0.57 -6.30
N ALA A 144 14.30 -0.48 -5.76
CA ALA A 144 14.51 -1.71 -6.50
C ALA A 144 13.14 -2.41 -6.69
N VAL A 145 12.85 -2.82 -7.92
CA VAL A 145 11.54 -3.37 -8.28
C VAL A 145 11.65 -4.87 -8.55
N SER A 146 10.78 -5.65 -7.90
CA SER A 146 10.54 -7.05 -8.21
C SER A 146 9.04 -7.26 -8.36
N TYR A 147 8.61 -8.02 -9.38
CA TYR A 147 7.20 -8.34 -9.54
C TYR A 147 7.01 -9.75 -10.11
N THR A 148 5.85 -10.34 -9.81
CA THR A 148 5.44 -11.63 -10.34
C THR A 148 4.05 -11.52 -10.98
N HIS A 149 3.83 -12.23 -12.08
CA HIS A 149 2.50 -12.41 -12.64
C HIS A 149 1.82 -13.62 -11.97
N LEU A 150 0.68 -13.39 -11.34
CA LEU A 150 -0.22 -14.48 -10.99
C LEU A 150 -0.98 -14.86 -12.28
N ARG A 151 -0.65 -15.99 -12.88
CA ARG A 151 -1.51 -16.57 -13.93
C ARG A 151 -2.74 -17.14 -13.22
N ALA A 152 -3.93 -16.68 -13.62
CA ALA A 152 -5.13 -17.43 -13.30
C ALA A 152 -4.97 -18.80 -13.99
N HIS A 153 -5.05 -19.88 -13.22
CA HIS A 153 -5.26 -21.19 -13.78
C HIS A 153 -6.71 -21.22 -14.28
N GLU A 154 -6.86 -21.33 -15.60
CA GLU A 154 -8.13 -21.67 -16.22
C GLU A 154 -8.57 -23.08 -15.78
#